data_c754f22bd9754a36bbbb2a26cff46522
#
_entry.id   c754f22bd9754a36bbbb2a26cff46522
#
_cell.length_a   1.000
_cell.length_b   1.000
_cell.length_c   1.000
_cell.angle_alpha   90.00
_cell.angle_beta   90.00
_cell.angle_gamma   90.00
#
_symmetry.space_group_name_H-M   'P 1'
#
loop_
_entity.id
_entity.type
_entity.pdbx_description
1 polymer ?
#
loop_
_entity_poly.entity_id
_entity_poly.type
_entity_poly.pdbx_seq_one_letter_code
_entity_poly.pdbx_strand_id
1 'polypeptide(L)'
;SVIIPVHNEEKNILSLTDEICVALDNLVNYEIICVDDGSTDDTRDKIIQLTSRLRNVRLVQHEIKGGQSAALYNGVVAAKGSIIVTIDGDGQNDPADIPILLDVFHSNLSDNPVLMIAGWRKGRKDTILKRVSSIIANFIRSRILGDAVPDTGCGLKIFRRSDFMEFPAFKNMHRFLPALAIRSGGVVISEVVNHRERKAGISKYGTFDRLWVGIADLFGVAWLLRRKFPDANPHQYKSDN
;
A
#
# COMPACT_ATOMS: atom_id res chain seq x y z
N SER A 1 -11.90 -1.90 3.01
CA SER A 1 -11.09 -3.08 3.40
C SER A 1 -9.69 -2.63 3.78
N VAL A 2 -9.21 -3.01 4.96
CA VAL A 2 -7.84 -2.78 5.43
C VAL A 2 -6.98 -3.99 5.07
N ILE A 3 -5.93 -3.81 4.30
CA ILE A 3 -5.03 -4.87 3.84
C ILE A 3 -3.71 -4.78 4.61
N ILE A 4 -3.34 -5.86 5.28
CA ILE A 4 -2.13 -5.98 6.10
C ILE A 4 -1.25 -7.11 5.54
N PRO A 5 -0.29 -6.82 4.66
CA PRO A 5 0.73 -7.80 4.27
C PRO A 5 1.65 -8.09 5.45
N VAL A 6 1.79 -9.35 5.83
CA VAL A 6 2.64 -9.77 6.96
C VAL A 6 3.58 -10.91 6.57
N HIS A 7 4.76 -10.91 7.16
CA HIS A 7 5.72 -12.01 7.10
C HIS A 7 6.61 -12.00 8.33
N ASN A 8 6.41 -12.94 9.24
CA ASN A 8 7.08 -13.03 10.53
C ASN A 8 6.88 -11.76 11.37
N GLU A 9 5.64 -11.45 11.66
CA GLU A 9 5.20 -10.30 12.46
C GLU A 9 4.39 -10.73 13.69
N GLU A 10 4.70 -11.89 14.26
CA GLU A 10 4.00 -12.48 15.40
C GLU A 10 3.85 -11.53 16.60
N LYS A 11 4.83 -10.63 16.81
CA LYS A 11 4.86 -9.69 17.93
C LYS A 11 3.99 -8.46 17.72
N ASN A 12 3.62 -8.17 16.46
CA ASN A 12 2.96 -6.93 16.10
C ASN A 12 1.49 -7.13 15.70
N ILE A 13 1.15 -8.27 15.07
CA ILE A 13 -0.13 -8.43 14.38
C ILE A 13 -1.36 -8.32 15.29
N LEU A 14 -1.30 -8.82 16.53
CA LEU A 14 -2.42 -8.74 17.47
C LEU A 14 -2.72 -7.28 17.85
N SER A 15 -1.70 -6.56 18.34
CA SER A 15 -1.86 -5.17 18.77
C SER A 15 -2.24 -4.25 17.60
N LEU A 16 -1.65 -4.46 16.42
CA LEU A 16 -1.96 -3.68 15.22
C LEU A 16 -3.43 -3.87 14.82
N THR A 17 -3.93 -5.11 14.85
CA THR A 17 -5.33 -5.39 14.51
C THR A 17 -6.28 -4.74 15.52
N ASP A 18 -5.99 -4.83 16.82
CA ASP A 18 -6.80 -4.19 17.86
C ASP A 18 -6.79 -2.65 17.71
N GLU A 19 -5.66 -2.04 17.40
CA GLU A 19 -5.56 -0.60 17.16
C GLU A 19 -6.35 -0.16 15.91
N ILE A 20 -6.39 -0.98 14.83
CA ILE A 20 -7.23 -0.72 13.65
C ILE A 20 -8.71 -0.79 14.03
N CYS A 21 -9.12 -1.78 14.83
CA CYS A 21 -10.49 -1.86 15.32
C CYS A 21 -10.86 -0.60 16.11
N VAL A 22 -10.03 -0.17 17.05
CA VAL A 22 -10.26 1.06 17.83
C VAL A 22 -10.39 2.29 16.93
N ALA A 23 -9.57 2.38 15.87
CA ALA A 23 -9.59 3.52 14.96
C ALA A 23 -10.84 3.57 14.05
N LEU A 24 -11.45 2.42 13.74
CA LEU A 24 -12.53 2.33 12.74
C LEU A 24 -13.89 1.97 13.32
N ASP A 25 -13.96 1.41 14.53
CA ASP A 25 -15.21 1.06 15.19
C ASP A 25 -16.12 2.28 15.32
N ASN A 26 -17.40 2.09 14.98
CA ASN A 26 -18.43 3.12 14.96
C ASN A 26 -18.23 4.27 13.93
N LEU A 27 -17.18 4.22 13.10
CA LEU A 27 -16.98 5.21 12.04
C LEU A 27 -17.45 4.69 10.68
N VAL A 28 -17.06 3.48 10.32
CA VAL A 28 -17.38 2.88 9.01
C VAL A 28 -17.57 1.37 9.14
N ASN A 29 -18.27 0.78 8.17
CA ASN A 29 -18.25 -0.67 8.00
C ASN A 29 -16.94 -1.10 7.34
N TYR A 30 -16.20 -2.01 7.95
CA TYR A 30 -14.88 -2.42 7.46
C TYR A 30 -14.62 -3.92 7.65
N GLU A 31 -13.67 -4.42 6.90
CA GLU A 31 -13.02 -5.71 7.10
C GLU A 31 -11.50 -5.52 7.17
N ILE A 32 -10.82 -6.39 7.86
CA ILE A 32 -9.36 -6.46 7.92
C ILE A 32 -8.92 -7.76 7.25
N ILE A 33 -8.04 -7.67 6.26
CA ILE A 33 -7.48 -8.81 5.54
C ILE A 33 -6.00 -8.88 5.85
N CYS A 34 -5.65 -9.82 6.73
CA CYS A 34 -4.25 -10.15 6.99
C CYS A 34 -3.79 -11.11 5.91
N VAL A 35 -2.75 -10.73 5.16
CA VAL A 35 -2.18 -11.59 4.12
C VAL A 35 -0.84 -12.12 4.62
N ASP A 36 -0.83 -13.37 5.04
CA ASP A 36 0.36 -14.07 5.51
C ASP A 36 1.20 -14.53 4.32
N ASP A 37 2.33 -13.88 4.10
CA ASP A 37 3.26 -14.16 3.00
C ASP A 37 4.27 -15.26 3.38
N GLY A 38 3.75 -16.44 3.76
CA GLY A 38 4.56 -17.60 4.09
C GLY A 38 5.41 -17.39 5.35
N SER A 39 4.81 -16.96 6.44
CA SER A 39 5.50 -16.82 7.74
C SER A 39 5.96 -18.17 8.28
N THR A 40 7.09 -18.15 9.01
CA THR A 40 7.71 -19.32 9.65
C THR A 40 7.68 -19.24 11.17
N ASP A 41 7.14 -18.16 11.72
CA ASP A 41 6.88 -17.94 13.15
C ASP A 41 5.37 -18.11 13.47
N ASP A 42 4.94 -17.71 14.65
CA ASP A 42 3.55 -17.84 15.11
C ASP A 42 2.58 -16.81 14.49
N THR A 43 3.00 -16.03 13.48
CA THR A 43 2.17 -14.99 12.83
C THR A 43 0.83 -15.57 12.36
N ARG A 44 0.87 -16.70 11.64
CA ARG A 44 -0.32 -17.37 11.11
C ARG A 44 -1.29 -17.76 12.22
N ASP A 45 -0.80 -18.41 13.25
CA ASP A 45 -1.65 -18.93 14.35
C ASP A 45 -2.32 -17.77 15.11
N LYS A 46 -1.60 -16.65 15.28
CA LYS A 46 -2.17 -15.42 15.85
C LYS A 46 -3.25 -14.81 14.98
N ILE A 47 -3.10 -14.82 13.65
CA ILE A 47 -4.15 -14.35 12.75
C ILE A 47 -5.38 -15.29 12.84
N ILE A 48 -5.19 -16.60 12.93
CA ILE A 48 -6.29 -17.56 13.12
C ILE A 48 -7.04 -17.26 14.42
N GLN A 49 -6.33 -16.96 15.51
CA GLN A 49 -6.96 -16.51 16.76
C GLN A 49 -7.79 -15.22 16.56
N LEU A 50 -7.26 -14.25 15.79
CA LEU A 50 -8.00 -13.02 15.46
C LEU A 50 -9.28 -13.34 14.68
N THR A 51 -9.25 -14.22 13.68
CA THR A 51 -10.44 -14.59 12.90
C THR A 51 -11.51 -15.27 13.75
N SER A 52 -11.12 -15.98 14.79
CA SER A 52 -12.04 -16.61 15.74
C SER A 52 -12.70 -15.60 16.70
N ARG A 53 -11.99 -14.52 17.04
CA ARG A 53 -12.43 -13.46 17.95
C ARG A 53 -13.22 -12.36 17.24
N LEU A 54 -12.81 -11.99 16.02
CA LEU A 54 -13.29 -10.83 15.26
C LEU A 54 -13.88 -11.28 13.93
N ARG A 55 -15.20 -11.11 13.73
CA ARG A 55 -15.90 -11.55 12.51
C ARG A 55 -15.50 -10.78 11.25
N ASN A 56 -14.95 -9.58 11.41
CA ASN A 56 -14.50 -8.71 10.34
C ASN A 56 -13.02 -8.92 9.98
N VAL A 57 -12.32 -9.86 10.60
CA VAL A 57 -10.93 -10.22 10.26
C VAL A 57 -10.90 -11.49 9.42
N ARG A 58 -10.08 -11.48 8.38
CA ARG A 58 -9.89 -12.60 7.45
C ARG A 58 -8.40 -12.85 7.23
N LEU A 59 -8.05 -14.11 7.04
CA LEU A 59 -6.71 -14.55 6.66
C LEU A 59 -6.71 -14.92 5.16
N VAL A 60 -5.74 -14.39 4.43
CA VAL A 60 -5.30 -14.89 3.13
C VAL A 60 -3.88 -15.42 3.34
N GLN A 61 -3.62 -16.64 2.90
CA GLN A 61 -2.34 -17.31 3.16
C GLN A 61 -1.63 -17.64 1.84
N HIS A 62 -0.35 -17.34 1.76
CA HIS A 62 0.55 -17.86 0.75
C HIS A 62 1.26 -19.11 1.29
N GLU A 63 1.32 -20.17 0.49
CA GLU A 63 2.10 -21.37 0.84
C GLU A 63 3.60 -21.08 0.81
N ILE A 64 4.02 -20.24 -0.12
CA ILE A 64 5.41 -19.80 -0.28
C ILE A 64 5.47 -18.27 -0.31
N LYS A 65 6.60 -17.73 0.14
CA LYS A 65 6.82 -16.29 0.16
C LYS A 65 6.80 -15.69 -1.25
N GLY A 66 5.79 -14.86 -1.53
CA GLY A 66 5.61 -14.13 -2.79
C GLY A 66 6.16 -12.70 -2.77
N GLY A 67 6.39 -12.14 -1.57
CA GLY A 67 6.81 -10.76 -1.32
C GLY A 67 5.64 -9.79 -1.14
N GLN A 68 5.94 -8.64 -0.57
CA GLN A 68 4.95 -7.64 -0.14
C GLN A 68 3.98 -7.23 -1.26
N SER A 69 4.43 -7.13 -2.51
CA SER A 69 3.56 -6.79 -3.64
C SER A 69 2.54 -7.87 -3.96
N ALA A 70 2.94 -9.14 -3.92
CA ALA A 70 2.04 -10.26 -4.13
C ALA A 70 1.01 -10.34 -3.00
N ALA A 71 1.45 -10.17 -1.75
CA ALA A 71 0.58 -10.14 -0.59
C ALA A 71 -0.43 -8.99 -0.67
N LEU A 72 0.02 -7.79 -1.02
CA LEU A 72 -0.88 -6.65 -1.23
C LEU A 72 -1.88 -6.92 -2.34
N TYR A 73 -1.43 -7.40 -3.50
CA TYR A 73 -2.28 -7.69 -4.65
C TYR A 73 -3.37 -8.71 -4.30
N ASN A 74 -2.99 -9.84 -3.70
CA ASN A 74 -3.93 -10.89 -3.32
C ASN A 74 -4.90 -10.42 -2.22
N GLY A 75 -4.45 -9.56 -1.30
CA GLY A 75 -5.32 -8.92 -0.32
C GLY A 75 -6.38 -8.04 -0.99
N VAL A 76 -6.00 -7.21 -1.96
CA VAL A 76 -6.94 -6.36 -2.71
C VAL A 76 -7.89 -7.19 -3.57
N VAL A 77 -7.42 -8.28 -4.19
CA VAL A 77 -8.30 -9.22 -4.94
C VAL A 77 -9.35 -9.83 -4.00
N ALA A 78 -8.95 -10.25 -2.80
CA ALA A 78 -9.83 -10.85 -1.80
C ALA A 78 -10.77 -9.84 -1.11
N ALA A 79 -10.51 -8.53 -1.24
CA ALA A 79 -11.28 -7.48 -0.60
C ALA A 79 -12.71 -7.37 -1.14
N LYS A 80 -13.67 -7.12 -0.23
CA LYS A 80 -15.07 -6.88 -0.56
C LYS A 80 -15.42 -5.40 -0.61
N GLY A 81 -14.68 -4.57 0.13
CA GLY A 81 -14.88 -3.12 0.17
C GLY A 81 -14.40 -2.44 -1.11
N SER A 82 -15.09 -1.39 -1.51
CA SER A 82 -14.74 -0.56 -2.67
C SER A 82 -13.54 0.36 -2.41
N ILE A 83 -13.28 0.69 -1.15
CA ILE A 83 -12.14 1.49 -0.70
C ILE A 83 -11.14 0.56 -0.01
N ILE A 84 -9.89 0.69 -0.40
CA ILE A 84 -8.77 -0.06 0.15
C ILE A 84 -7.90 0.86 0.99
N VAL A 85 -7.61 0.42 2.20
CA VAL A 85 -6.58 0.97 3.07
C VAL A 85 -5.45 -0.04 3.14
N THR A 86 -4.23 0.37 2.85
CA THR A 86 -3.04 -0.48 3.06
C THR A 86 -2.30 -0.02 4.31
N ILE A 87 -1.76 -0.94 5.08
CA ILE A 87 -0.92 -0.64 6.25
C ILE A 87 0.12 -1.74 6.43
N ASP A 88 1.36 -1.37 6.77
CA ASP A 88 2.43 -2.35 7.00
C ASP A 88 2.23 -3.10 8.33
N GLY A 89 2.53 -4.41 8.35
CA GLY A 89 2.32 -5.28 9.52
C GLY A 89 3.30 -5.07 10.67
N ASP A 90 4.33 -4.22 10.51
CA ASP A 90 5.40 -4.02 11.49
C ASP A 90 5.07 -2.99 12.61
N GLY A 91 3.86 -2.43 12.59
CA GLY A 91 3.37 -1.49 13.58
C GLY A 91 3.99 -0.09 13.54
N GLN A 92 4.76 0.24 12.49
CA GLN A 92 5.37 1.57 12.34
C GLN A 92 4.38 2.64 11.87
N ASN A 93 3.35 2.26 11.13
CA ASN A 93 2.23 3.14 10.80
C ASN A 93 1.26 3.21 11.96
N ASP A 94 0.70 4.38 12.23
CA ASP A 94 -0.31 4.60 13.25
C ASP A 94 -1.72 4.37 12.67
N PRO A 95 -2.49 3.35 13.13
CA PRO A 95 -3.85 3.15 12.68
C PRO A 95 -4.78 4.34 12.98
N ALA A 96 -4.47 5.16 13.99
CA ALA A 96 -5.24 6.37 14.31
C ALA A 96 -5.22 7.43 13.19
N ASP A 97 -4.29 7.33 12.24
CA ASP A 97 -4.27 8.21 11.06
C ASP A 97 -5.25 7.77 9.97
N ILE A 98 -5.78 6.53 10.00
CA ILE A 98 -6.69 6.02 8.96
C ILE A 98 -7.94 6.90 8.82
N PRO A 99 -8.66 7.30 9.89
CA PRO A 99 -9.82 8.18 9.77
C PRO A 99 -9.50 9.51 9.07
N ILE A 100 -8.37 10.14 9.39
CA ILE A 100 -7.95 11.40 8.78
C ILE A 100 -7.74 11.23 7.27
N LEU A 101 -7.07 10.16 6.86
CA LEU A 101 -6.85 9.88 5.44
C LEU A 101 -8.17 9.54 4.72
N LEU A 102 -9.12 8.87 5.39
CA LEU A 102 -10.45 8.59 4.85
C LEU A 102 -11.24 9.88 4.63
N ASP A 103 -11.19 10.84 5.55
CA ASP A 103 -11.84 12.13 5.41
C ASP A 103 -11.27 12.92 4.23
N VAL A 104 -9.93 12.95 4.08
CA VAL A 104 -9.27 13.56 2.92
C VAL A 104 -9.68 12.85 1.63
N PHE A 105 -9.74 11.51 1.63
CA PHE A 105 -10.17 10.73 0.48
C PHE A 105 -11.60 11.07 0.07
N HIS A 106 -12.54 11.05 1.01
CA HIS A 106 -13.96 11.36 0.73
C HIS A 106 -14.17 12.79 0.24
N SER A 107 -13.45 13.75 0.81
CA SER A 107 -13.56 15.17 0.44
C SER A 107 -13.06 15.45 -0.98
N ASN A 108 -12.22 14.60 -1.56
CA ASN A 108 -11.66 14.78 -2.89
C ASN A 108 -12.20 13.77 -3.93
N LEU A 109 -13.11 12.89 -3.52
CA LEU A 109 -13.56 11.75 -4.32
C LEU A 109 -14.35 12.17 -5.56
N SER A 110 -15.18 13.22 -5.45
CA SER A 110 -16.03 13.72 -6.53
C SER A 110 -15.26 14.37 -7.66
N ASP A 111 -14.13 14.99 -7.35
CA ASP A 111 -13.37 15.82 -8.27
C ASP A 111 -12.32 15.05 -9.08
N ASN A 112 -12.05 13.78 -8.68
CA ASN A 112 -10.97 13.01 -9.25
C ASN A 112 -11.43 11.62 -9.69
N PRO A 113 -11.27 11.25 -10.98
CA PRO A 113 -11.66 9.94 -11.50
C PRO A 113 -10.85 8.81 -10.87
N VAL A 114 -9.55 9.01 -10.64
CA VAL A 114 -8.65 8.13 -9.90
C VAL A 114 -8.02 8.92 -8.78
N LEU A 115 -8.18 8.48 -7.53
CA LEU A 115 -7.66 9.19 -6.35
C LEU A 115 -6.88 8.23 -5.45
N MET A 116 -5.70 8.68 -5.03
CA MET A 116 -4.91 8.00 -4.01
C MET A 116 -4.48 8.98 -2.93
N ILE A 117 -4.72 8.64 -1.67
CA ILE A 117 -4.12 9.32 -0.53
C ILE A 117 -2.90 8.51 -0.09
N ALA A 118 -1.75 9.14 -0.01
CA ALA A 118 -0.50 8.53 0.43
C ALA A 118 -0.02 9.17 1.74
N GLY A 119 0.21 8.37 2.75
CA GLY A 119 0.77 8.86 4.00
C GLY A 119 2.19 9.41 3.79
N TRP A 120 2.48 10.53 4.43
CA TRP A 120 3.79 11.17 4.45
C TRP A 120 4.35 11.24 5.87
N ARG A 121 5.39 10.45 6.15
CA ARG A 121 6.06 10.40 7.46
C ARG A 121 7.02 11.58 7.61
N LYS A 122 6.46 12.76 7.90
CA LYS A 122 7.24 13.99 8.07
C LYS A 122 8.06 13.89 9.37
N GLY A 123 9.36 14.14 9.28
CA GLY A 123 10.22 14.21 10.47
C GLY A 123 10.79 12.87 10.98
N ARG A 124 10.94 11.85 10.09
CA ARG A 124 11.63 10.61 10.48
C ARG A 124 12.98 10.89 11.15
N LYS A 125 13.19 10.24 12.30
CA LYS A 125 14.46 10.29 13.03
C LYS A 125 15.53 9.41 12.35
N ASP A 126 15.80 9.68 11.08
CA ASP A 126 16.89 9.01 10.35
C ASP A 126 18.23 9.72 10.60
N THR A 127 19.32 8.97 10.52
CA THR A 127 20.68 9.57 10.52
C THR A 127 20.81 10.55 9.34
N ILE A 128 21.61 11.61 9.50
CA ILE A 128 21.81 12.65 8.49
C ILE A 128 22.15 12.03 7.12
N LEU A 129 23.02 11.02 7.10
CA LEU A 129 23.40 10.31 5.86
C LEU A 129 22.22 9.61 5.19
N LYS A 130 21.37 8.90 5.95
CA LYS A 130 20.15 8.25 5.43
C LYS A 130 19.14 9.29 4.94
N ARG A 131 19.01 10.41 5.61
CA ARG A 131 18.11 11.50 5.22
C ARG A 131 18.54 12.13 3.90
N VAL A 132 19.82 12.46 3.74
CA VAL A 132 20.36 13.04 2.50
C VAL A 132 20.23 12.05 1.34
N SER A 133 20.62 10.78 1.52
CA SER A 133 20.49 9.76 0.47
C SER A 133 19.01 9.54 0.06
N SER A 134 18.08 9.59 1.01
CA SER A 134 16.65 9.48 0.73
C SER A 134 16.12 10.68 -0.05
N ILE A 135 16.56 11.91 0.27
CA ILE A 135 16.17 13.12 -0.47
C ILE A 135 16.67 13.04 -1.92
N ILE A 136 17.94 12.66 -2.12
CA ILE A 136 18.52 12.52 -3.47
C ILE A 136 17.78 11.42 -4.26
N ALA A 137 17.55 10.26 -3.65
CA ALA A 137 16.85 9.15 -4.30
C ALA A 137 15.41 9.54 -4.67
N ASN A 138 14.68 10.22 -3.77
CA ASN A 138 13.34 10.71 -4.06
C ASN A 138 13.33 11.79 -5.15
N PHE A 139 14.31 12.70 -5.17
CA PHE A 139 14.43 13.71 -6.22
C PHE A 139 14.65 13.08 -7.60
N ILE A 140 15.59 12.13 -7.70
CA ILE A 140 15.86 11.42 -8.96
C ILE A 140 14.61 10.66 -9.40
N ARG A 141 13.97 9.91 -8.48
CA ARG A 141 12.78 9.15 -8.75
C ARG A 141 11.61 10.04 -9.25
N SER A 142 11.34 11.14 -8.55
CA SER A 142 10.25 12.06 -8.91
C SER A 142 10.47 12.70 -10.29
N ARG A 143 11.72 12.99 -10.65
CA ARG A 143 12.07 13.49 -11.99
C ARG A 143 11.86 12.44 -13.09
N ILE A 144 12.15 11.19 -12.80
CA ILE A 144 12.03 10.09 -13.78
C ILE A 144 10.57 9.65 -13.92
N LEU A 145 9.82 9.56 -12.82
CA LEU A 145 8.44 9.05 -12.81
C LEU A 145 7.38 10.15 -12.96
N GLY A 146 7.75 11.42 -12.79
CA GLY A 146 6.79 12.52 -12.82
C GLY A 146 5.87 12.56 -11.61
N ASP A 147 6.21 11.86 -10.51
CA ASP A 147 5.43 11.86 -9.28
C ASP A 147 6.07 12.82 -8.25
N ALA A 148 5.29 13.73 -7.68
CA ALA A 148 5.74 14.68 -6.66
C ALA A 148 5.52 14.15 -5.23
N VAL A 149 5.41 12.83 -5.04
CA VAL A 149 5.10 12.20 -3.75
C VAL A 149 6.34 12.15 -2.87
N PRO A 150 6.33 12.79 -1.69
CA PRO A 150 7.50 12.93 -0.83
C PRO A 150 7.92 11.61 -0.14
N ASP A 151 6.97 10.68 0.09
CA ASP A 151 7.23 9.41 0.79
C ASP A 151 6.46 8.24 0.16
N THR A 152 6.97 7.68 -0.92
CA THR A 152 6.36 6.51 -1.56
C THR A 152 6.53 5.22 -0.78
N GLY A 153 7.47 5.21 0.16
CA GLY A 153 7.73 4.05 1.03
C GLY A 153 6.80 3.94 2.23
N CYS A 154 5.88 4.89 2.46
CA CYS A 154 4.87 4.76 3.49
C CYS A 154 3.88 3.65 3.12
N GLY A 155 3.66 2.69 4.04
CA GLY A 155 2.70 1.59 3.84
C GLY A 155 1.25 2.05 3.90
N LEU A 156 0.98 3.16 4.58
CA LEU A 156 -0.37 3.68 4.76
C LEU A 156 -0.82 4.46 3.51
N LYS A 157 -1.75 3.87 2.75
CA LYS A 157 -2.33 4.45 1.54
C LYS A 157 -3.82 4.13 1.46
N ILE A 158 -4.58 5.01 0.81
CA ILE A 158 -6.01 4.82 0.53
C ILE A 158 -6.25 5.01 -0.96
N PHE A 159 -7.02 4.11 -1.57
CA PHE A 159 -7.41 4.17 -2.98
C PHE A 159 -8.66 3.33 -3.25
N ARG A 160 -9.31 3.51 -4.40
CA ARG A 160 -10.40 2.64 -4.82
C ARG A 160 -9.86 1.27 -5.27
N ARG A 161 -10.57 0.22 -4.89
CA ARG A 161 -10.26 -1.15 -5.35
C ARG A 161 -10.28 -1.24 -6.88
N SER A 162 -11.27 -0.63 -7.54
CA SER A 162 -11.37 -0.60 -9.00
C SER A 162 -10.10 -0.05 -9.65
N ASP A 163 -9.60 1.08 -9.15
CA ASP A 163 -8.43 1.75 -9.71
C ASP A 163 -7.17 0.90 -9.60
N PHE A 164 -7.00 0.23 -8.43
CA PHE A 164 -5.87 -0.67 -8.22
C PHE A 164 -5.90 -1.88 -9.16
N MET A 165 -7.08 -2.43 -9.46
CA MET A 165 -7.21 -3.60 -10.33
C MET A 165 -6.84 -3.29 -11.79
N GLU A 166 -6.83 -2.03 -12.19
CA GLU A 166 -6.35 -1.56 -13.50
C GLU A 166 -4.82 -1.38 -13.55
N PHE A 167 -4.16 -1.41 -12.40
CA PHE A 167 -2.71 -1.26 -12.36
C PHE A 167 -2.01 -2.54 -12.81
N PRO A 168 -0.94 -2.45 -13.61
CA PRO A 168 -0.14 -3.60 -13.98
C PRO A 168 0.50 -4.23 -12.74
N ALA A 169 0.31 -5.54 -12.58
CA ALA A 169 0.89 -6.29 -11.48
C ALA A 169 2.34 -6.70 -11.79
N PHE A 170 3.29 -6.33 -10.94
CA PHE A 170 4.69 -6.72 -11.04
C PHE A 170 5.37 -6.74 -9.66
N LYS A 171 6.50 -7.40 -9.56
CA LYS A 171 7.29 -7.47 -8.32
C LYS A 171 7.71 -6.07 -7.89
N ASN A 172 7.57 -5.74 -6.60
CA ASN A 172 7.86 -4.44 -5.99
C ASN A 172 6.92 -3.29 -6.41
N MET A 173 5.79 -3.55 -7.10
CA MET A 173 4.82 -2.53 -7.50
C MET A 173 4.32 -1.65 -6.35
N HIS A 174 4.28 -2.18 -5.11
CA HIS A 174 3.81 -1.45 -3.92
C HIS A 174 4.55 -0.12 -3.68
N ARG A 175 5.81 0.00 -4.17
CA ARG A 175 6.63 1.22 -4.09
C ARG A 175 6.26 2.26 -5.14
N PHE A 176 5.58 1.84 -6.20
CA PHE A 176 5.28 2.63 -7.38
C PHE A 176 3.79 2.94 -7.53
N LEU A 177 2.95 2.56 -6.56
CA LEU A 177 1.51 2.80 -6.61
C LEU A 177 1.15 4.27 -6.91
N PRO A 178 1.82 5.29 -6.31
CA PRO A 178 1.56 6.67 -6.69
C PRO A 178 1.82 6.98 -8.16
N ALA A 179 2.94 6.50 -8.70
CA ALA A 179 3.26 6.69 -10.11
C ALA A 179 2.28 5.97 -11.05
N LEU A 180 1.78 4.79 -10.64
CA LEU A 180 0.76 4.05 -11.38
C LEU A 180 -0.59 4.79 -11.37
N ALA A 181 -0.98 5.35 -10.23
CA ALA A 181 -2.20 6.17 -10.13
C ALA A 181 -2.14 7.39 -11.06
N ILE A 182 -1.01 8.13 -11.05
CA ILE A 182 -0.80 9.28 -11.95
C ILE A 182 -0.81 8.83 -13.42
N ARG A 183 -0.19 7.68 -13.75
CA ARG A 183 -0.23 7.10 -15.10
C ARG A 183 -1.65 6.87 -15.59
N SER A 184 -2.54 6.42 -14.72
CA SER A 184 -3.96 6.20 -15.02
C SER A 184 -4.78 7.49 -15.11
N GLY A 185 -4.12 8.66 -15.08
CA GLY A 185 -4.78 9.97 -15.13
C GLY A 185 -5.28 10.46 -13.78
N GLY A 186 -4.84 9.82 -12.70
CA GLY A 186 -5.29 10.13 -11.34
C GLY A 186 -4.45 11.19 -10.62
N VAL A 187 -4.93 11.54 -9.43
CA VAL A 187 -4.30 12.48 -8.50
C VAL A 187 -3.83 11.73 -7.25
N VAL A 188 -2.64 12.07 -6.78
CA VAL A 188 -2.11 11.56 -5.50
C VAL A 188 -1.97 12.72 -4.53
N ILE A 189 -2.66 12.64 -3.41
CA ILE A 189 -2.58 13.61 -2.33
C ILE A 189 -1.72 12.99 -1.22
N SER A 190 -0.71 13.74 -0.76
CA SER A 190 0.14 13.31 0.35
C SER A 190 -0.34 13.94 1.64
N GLU A 191 -0.68 13.13 2.63
CA GLU A 191 -1.15 13.58 3.94
C GLU A 191 -0.15 13.18 5.03
N VAL A 192 0.10 14.09 5.96
CA VAL A 192 1.07 13.87 7.05
C VAL A 192 0.52 12.83 8.01
N VAL A 193 1.32 11.80 8.29
CA VAL A 193 0.98 10.72 9.20
C VAL A 193 2.04 10.53 10.27
N ASN A 194 1.63 9.98 11.41
CA ASN A 194 2.52 9.61 12.48
C ASN A 194 3.43 8.46 12.07
N HIS A 195 4.65 8.46 12.58
CA HIS A 195 5.59 7.36 12.40
C HIS A 195 6.11 6.91 13.75
N ARG A 196 5.86 5.64 14.04
CA ARG A 196 6.27 5.01 15.29
C ARG A 196 7.63 4.31 15.13
N GLU A 197 8.36 4.20 16.19
CA GLU A 197 9.54 3.34 16.23
C GLU A 197 9.10 1.87 16.14
N ARG A 198 9.86 1.03 15.44
CA ARG A 198 9.58 -0.39 15.36
C ARG A 198 9.68 -1.01 16.74
N LYS A 199 8.58 -1.58 17.25
CA LYS A 199 8.54 -2.20 18.59
C LYS A 199 9.27 -3.55 18.63
N ALA A 200 9.26 -4.32 17.52
CA ALA A 200 9.88 -5.64 17.41
C ALA A 200 10.25 -5.98 15.96
N GLY A 201 11.16 -6.92 15.78
CA GLY A 201 11.57 -7.42 14.47
C GLY A 201 12.90 -6.83 13.96
N ILE A 202 13.59 -7.59 13.09
CA ILE A 202 14.87 -7.20 12.47
C ILE A 202 14.60 -6.75 11.03
N SER A 203 15.25 -5.67 10.59
CA SER A 203 15.20 -5.26 9.17
C SER A 203 15.81 -6.37 8.29
N LYS A 204 14.97 -7.06 7.52
CA LYS A 204 15.27 -8.34 6.85
C LYS A 204 16.07 -8.23 5.55
N TYR A 205 16.61 -7.04 5.20
CA TYR A 205 17.23 -6.86 3.87
C TYR A 205 18.53 -6.06 3.92
N GLY A 206 19.55 -6.54 3.20
CA GLY A 206 20.79 -5.82 2.95
C GLY A 206 20.59 -4.53 2.13
N THR A 207 21.43 -3.53 2.36
CA THR A 207 21.26 -2.18 1.77
C THR A 207 21.65 -2.14 0.28
N PHE A 208 22.63 -2.95 -0.13
CA PHE A 208 23.18 -2.92 -1.50
C PHE A 208 22.31 -3.64 -2.53
N ASP A 209 21.76 -4.83 -2.19
CA ASP A 209 20.88 -5.56 -3.11
C ASP A 209 19.59 -4.79 -3.41
N ARG A 210 19.09 -4.04 -2.42
CA ARG A 210 17.93 -3.16 -2.59
C ARG A 210 18.16 -2.01 -3.56
N LEU A 211 19.38 -1.48 -3.62
CA LEU A 211 19.70 -0.34 -4.47
C LEU A 211 19.63 -0.72 -5.95
N TRP A 212 20.27 -1.84 -6.32
CA TRP A 212 20.29 -2.29 -7.72
C TRP A 212 18.93 -2.73 -8.22
N VAL A 213 18.19 -3.49 -7.41
CA VAL A 213 16.80 -3.86 -7.72
C VAL A 213 15.93 -2.62 -7.86
N GLY A 214 16.08 -1.65 -6.95
CA GLY A 214 15.33 -0.39 -7.00
C GLY A 214 15.62 0.45 -8.24
N ILE A 215 16.87 0.46 -8.73
CA ILE A 215 17.26 1.17 -9.97
C ILE A 215 16.65 0.45 -11.20
N ALA A 216 16.74 -0.88 -11.27
CA ALA A 216 16.16 -1.64 -12.37
C ALA A 216 14.63 -1.46 -12.43
N ASP A 217 13.96 -1.56 -11.28
CA ASP A 217 12.52 -1.33 -11.16
C ASP A 217 12.14 0.10 -11.60
N LEU A 218 12.94 1.12 -11.22
CA LEU A 218 12.71 2.52 -11.59
C LEU A 218 12.72 2.71 -13.10
N PHE A 219 13.70 2.14 -13.81
CA PHE A 219 13.76 2.21 -15.28
C PHE A 219 12.63 1.42 -15.93
N GLY A 220 12.28 0.24 -15.40
CA GLY A 220 11.15 -0.56 -15.86
C GLY A 220 9.83 0.20 -15.74
N VAL A 221 9.58 0.83 -14.59
CA VAL A 221 8.39 1.66 -14.39
C VAL A 221 8.42 2.91 -15.26
N ALA A 222 9.55 3.59 -15.41
CA ALA A 222 9.68 4.75 -16.30
C ALA A 222 9.36 4.38 -17.76
N TRP A 223 9.80 3.21 -18.21
CA TRP A 223 9.42 2.68 -19.52
C TRP A 223 7.92 2.43 -19.61
N LEU A 224 7.33 1.77 -18.61
CA LEU A 224 5.90 1.47 -18.53
C LEU A 224 5.04 2.75 -18.56
N LEU A 225 5.45 3.80 -17.84
CA LEU A 225 4.73 5.09 -17.79
C LEU A 225 4.66 5.77 -19.16
N ARG A 226 5.66 5.57 -20.00
CA ARG A 226 5.70 6.12 -21.38
C ARG A 226 4.92 5.30 -22.41
N ARG A 227 4.44 4.11 -22.03
CA ARG A 227 3.71 3.16 -22.91
C ARG A 227 2.25 3.06 -22.47
N LYS A 228 1.51 4.17 -22.56
CA LYS A 228 0.06 4.14 -22.39
C LYS A 228 -0.59 3.54 -23.64
N PHE A 229 -1.65 2.76 -23.43
CA PHE A 229 -2.60 2.46 -24.52
C PHE A 229 -3.23 3.79 -24.95
N PRO A 230 -3.34 4.08 -26.25
CA PRO A 230 -4.11 5.21 -26.72
C PRO A 230 -5.59 4.96 -26.36
N ASP A 231 -6.29 6.04 -25.95
CA ASP A 231 -7.73 6.00 -25.72
C ASP A 231 -8.43 5.78 -27.08
N ALA A 232 -8.54 4.51 -27.48
CA ALA A 232 -9.33 4.11 -28.62
C ALA A 232 -10.77 3.95 -28.13
N ASN A 233 -11.62 4.95 -28.37
CA ASN A 233 -13.06 4.82 -28.14
C ASN A 233 -13.62 3.75 -29.08
N PRO A 234 -13.95 2.54 -28.61
CA PRO A 234 -14.52 1.50 -29.47
C PRO A 234 -15.98 1.89 -29.77
N HIS A 235 -16.26 2.27 -31.02
CA HIS A 235 -17.63 2.35 -31.50
C HIS A 235 -18.15 0.92 -31.69
N GLN A 236 -19.06 0.48 -30.83
CA GLN A 236 -19.83 -0.74 -31.08
C GLN A 236 -20.94 -0.42 -32.12
N TYR A 237 -20.79 -0.92 -33.32
CA TYR A 237 -21.91 -0.97 -34.26
C TYR A 237 -22.89 -2.05 -33.79
N LYS A 238 -24.10 -1.65 -33.39
CA LYS A 238 -25.22 -2.59 -33.31
C LYS A 238 -25.67 -2.87 -34.76
N SER A 239 -25.64 -4.12 -35.20
CA SER A 239 -26.35 -4.53 -36.37
C SER A 239 -27.84 -4.42 -36.06
N ASP A 240 -28.53 -3.49 -36.71
CA ASP A 240 -30.00 -3.49 -36.74
C ASP A 240 -30.46 -4.75 -37.46
N ASN A 241 -31.01 -5.69 -36.71
CA ASN A 241 -31.83 -6.80 -37.20
C ASN A 241 -33.29 -6.47 -36.93
#